data_3c056278cc1c8757e835cd292f3ddc01
#
_entry.id   3c056278cc1c8757e835cd292f3ddc01
#
_cell.length_a   1.000
_cell.length_b   1.000
_cell.length_c   1.000
_cell.angle_alpha   90.00
_cell.angle_beta   90.00
_cell.angle_gamma   90.00
#
_symmetry.space_group_name_H-M   'P 1'
#
loop_
_entity.id
_entity.type
_entity.pdbx_description
1 polymer ?
#
loop_
_entity_poly.entity_id
_entity_poly.type
_entity_poly.pdbx_seq_one_letter_code
_entity_poly.pdbx_strand_id
1 'polypeptide(L)'
;DTLTGMQDLAGHTVYATGQSAVPEYVIRYILTANGIDPDKDLEIKWCADTTEALSYLKEDADAAAILPQPFATAAMAQVEGLRIVQDLNDAWNALDTGSEITTGVIVARKDFAEANPEAIEKFLLEYADSVVYTEENAADSAALIEKYGIVAKAAIAEKALPDCHI
;
A
#
# COMPACT_ATOMS: atom_id res chain seq x y z
N ASP A 1 -24.83 0.78 -3.46
CA ASP A 1 -24.60 0.43 -2.05
C ASP A 1 -23.27 1.01 -1.60
N THR A 2 -23.21 1.43 -0.34
CA THR A 2 -21.99 2.09 0.18
C THR A 2 -21.14 1.06 0.88
N LEU A 3 -19.98 0.70 0.30
CA LEU A 3 -18.97 -0.13 0.96
C LEU A 3 -18.49 0.56 2.24
N THR A 4 -18.49 -0.14 3.35
CA THR A 4 -18.05 0.39 4.66
C THR A 4 -16.88 -0.40 5.26
N GLY A 5 -16.59 -1.58 4.72
CA GLY A 5 -15.48 -2.43 5.16
C GLY A 5 -15.34 -3.68 4.30
N MET A 6 -14.46 -4.57 4.73
CA MET A 6 -14.15 -5.82 4.00
C MET A 6 -15.37 -6.71 3.79
N GLN A 7 -16.30 -6.72 4.76
CA GLN A 7 -17.51 -7.55 4.71
C GLN A 7 -18.42 -7.22 3.51
N ASP A 8 -18.38 -5.96 3.08
CA ASP A 8 -19.24 -5.48 1.99
C ASP A 8 -18.67 -5.82 0.60
N LEU A 9 -17.47 -6.39 0.52
CA LEU A 9 -16.84 -6.77 -0.76
C LEU A 9 -17.48 -8.01 -1.38
N ALA A 10 -18.24 -8.80 -0.60
CA ALA A 10 -18.93 -9.98 -1.14
C ALA A 10 -19.92 -9.58 -2.24
N GLY A 11 -19.85 -10.27 -3.37
CA GLY A 11 -20.66 -10.00 -4.57
C GLY A 11 -20.12 -8.87 -5.47
N HIS A 12 -19.02 -8.20 -5.09
CA HIS A 12 -18.41 -7.13 -5.87
C HIS A 12 -17.22 -7.60 -6.70
N THR A 13 -16.88 -6.82 -7.72
CA THR A 13 -15.58 -6.91 -8.41
C THR A 13 -14.59 -5.97 -7.76
N VAL A 14 -13.41 -6.49 -7.41
CA VAL A 14 -12.31 -5.74 -6.80
C VAL A 14 -11.12 -5.73 -7.75
N TYR A 15 -10.70 -4.57 -8.19
CA TYR A 15 -9.54 -4.39 -9.05
C TYR A 15 -8.27 -4.31 -8.20
N ALA A 16 -7.26 -5.12 -8.52
CA ALA A 16 -6.05 -5.18 -7.71
C ALA A 16 -4.79 -5.26 -8.59
N THR A 17 -3.65 -4.88 -8.03
CA THR A 17 -2.33 -5.08 -8.63
C THR A 17 -1.48 -5.99 -7.77
N GLY A 18 -0.42 -6.57 -8.32
CA GLY A 18 0.51 -7.41 -7.55
C GLY A 18 0.11 -8.87 -7.47
N GLN A 19 -0.51 -9.42 -8.53
CA GLN A 19 -0.76 -10.86 -8.65
C GLN A 19 0.55 -11.65 -8.49
N SER A 20 0.49 -12.76 -7.78
CA SER A 20 1.63 -13.64 -7.41
C SER A 20 2.70 -12.95 -6.56
N ALA A 21 2.35 -11.84 -5.91
CA ALA A 21 3.21 -11.10 -4.99
C ALA A 21 2.51 -10.86 -3.64
N VAL A 22 3.18 -10.19 -2.71
CA VAL A 22 2.69 -9.94 -1.34
C VAL A 22 1.24 -9.43 -1.30
N PRO A 23 0.81 -8.46 -2.13
CA PRO A 23 -0.56 -7.96 -2.08
C PRO A 23 -1.62 -9.04 -2.27
N GLU A 24 -1.42 -10.00 -3.20
CA GLU A 24 -2.37 -11.08 -3.39
C GLU A 24 -2.51 -11.96 -2.15
N TYR A 25 -1.38 -12.37 -1.56
CA TYR A 25 -1.40 -13.25 -0.39
C TYR A 25 -2.03 -12.57 0.83
N VAL A 26 -1.72 -11.29 1.04
CA VAL A 26 -2.26 -10.49 2.13
C VAL A 26 -3.78 -10.36 2.01
N ILE A 27 -4.29 -9.93 0.85
CA ILE A 27 -5.74 -9.73 0.69
C ILE A 27 -6.51 -11.05 0.80
N ARG A 28 -6.00 -12.13 0.20
CA ARG A 28 -6.62 -13.46 0.31
C ARG A 28 -6.68 -13.94 1.77
N TYR A 29 -5.62 -13.71 2.52
CA TYR A 29 -5.57 -14.07 3.93
C TYR A 29 -6.58 -13.26 4.75
N ILE A 30 -6.61 -11.92 4.59
CA ILE A 30 -7.53 -11.04 5.30
C ILE A 30 -8.98 -11.41 4.97
N LEU A 31 -9.33 -11.61 3.69
CA LEU A 31 -10.68 -12.02 3.27
C LEU A 31 -11.09 -13.33 3.92
N THR A 32 -10.24 -14.36 3.84
CA THR A 32 -10.51 -15.68 4.42
C THR A 32 -10.68 -15.61 5.94
N ALA A 33 -9.86 -14.85 6.63
CA ALA A 33 -9.94 -14.66 8.08
C ALA A 33 -11.24 -13.93 8.49
N ASN A 34 -11.81 -13.12 7.60
CA ASN A 34 -13.10 -12.46 7.78
C ASN A 34 -14.29 -13.29 7.27
N GLY A 35 -14.08 -14.57 6.91
CA GLY A 35 -15.14 -15.48 6.48
C GLY A 35 -15.58 -15.29 5.02
N ILE A 36 -14.81 -14.58 4.21
CA ILE A 36 -15.06 -14.35 2.78
C ILE A 36 -14.15 -15.29 1.96
N ASP A 37 -14.73 -16.11 1.10
CA ASP A 37 -13.98 -16.95 0.17
C ASP A 37 -13.55 -16.10 -1.04
N PRO A 38 -12.23 -15.81 -1.20
CA PRO A 38 -11.75 -14.91 -2.27
C PRO A 38 -11.92 -15.47 -3.68
N ASP A 39 -12.29 -16.74 -3.82
CA ASP A 39 -12.50 -17.40 -5.11
C ASP A 39 -14.00 -17.63 -5.43
N LYS A 40 -14.92 -17.35 -4.48
CA LYS A 40 -16.37 -17.60 -4.66
C LYS A 40 -17.23 -16.40 -4.33
N ASP A 41 -16.87 -15.64 -3.29
CA ASP A 41 -17.73 -14.61 -2.73
C ASP A 41 -17.55 -13.24 -3.41
N LEU A 42 -16.43 -13.04 -4.12
CA LEU A 42 -16.15 -11.84 -4.91
C LEU A 42 -15.29 -12.18 -6.14
N GLU A 43 -15.18 -11.24 -7.07
CA GLU A 43 -14.27 -11.36 -8.20
C GLU A 43 -13.06 -10.43 -8.01
N ILE A 44 -11.84 -11.00 -7.90
CA ILE A 44 -10.61 -10.19 -7.90
C ILE A 44 -10.08 -10.13 -9.33
N LYS A 45 -10.12 -8.95 -9.96
CA LYS A 45 -9.53 -8.70 -11.27
C LYS A 45 -8.13 -8.13 -11.11
N TRP A 46 -7.14 -8.90 -11.53
CA TRP A 46 -5.73 -8.51 -11.49
C TRP A 46 -5.40 -7.62 -12.68
N CYS A 47 -5.05 -6.37 -12.39
CA CYS A 47 -4.62 -5.36 -13.35
C CYS A 47 -3.11 -5.44 -13.57
N ALA A 48 -2.67 -5.11 -14.78
CA ALA A 48 -1.25 -5.07 -15.11
C ALA A 48 -0.50 -4.00 -14.30
N ASP A 49 -1.15 -2.86 -14.07
CA ASP A 49 -0.62 -1.75 -13.29
C ASP A 49 -1.73 -0.92 -12.62
N THR A 50 -1.31 0.07 -11.84
CA THR A 50 -2.23 0.97 -11.12
C THR A 50 -3.01 1.90 -12.06
N THR A 51 -2.52 2.16 -13.28
CA THR A 51 -3.21 3.01 -14.26
C THR A 51 -4.43 2.29 -14.82
N GLU A 52 -4.30 0.99 -15.07
CA GLU A 52 -5.42 0.16 -15.51
C GLU A 52 -6.49 0.10 -14.40
N ALA A 53 -6.11 -0.14 -13.14
CA ALA A 53 -7.06 -0.15 -12.03
C ALA A 53 -7.77 1.21 -11.89
N LEU A 54 -7.05 2.33 -12.06
CA LEU A 54 -7.63 3.67 -12.03
C LEU A 54 -8.63 3.90 -13.16
N SER A 55 -8.44 3.30 -14.34
CA SER A 55 -9.41 3.44 -15.44
C SER A 55 -10.76 2.82 -15.09
N TYR A 56 -10.77 1.65 -14.47
CA TYR A 56 -11.99 1.02 -13.98
C TYR A 56 -12.69 1.86 -12.92
N LEU A 57 -11.94 2.44 -11.97
CA LEU A 57 -12.52 3.34 -10.96
C LEU A 57 -13.16 4.61 -11.54
N LYS A 58 -12.72 5.04 -12.73
CA LYS A 58 -13.32 6.19 -13.44
C LYS A 58 -14.56 5.83 -14.24
N GLU A 59 -14.68 4.58 -14.67
CA GLU A 59 -15.76 4.11 -15.53
C GLU A 59 -16.95 3.56 -14.73
N ASP A 60 -16.71 3.06 -13.53
CA ASP A 60 -17.71 2.41 -12.68
C ASP A 60 -17.70 3.01 -11.27
N ALA A 61 -18.78 3.70 -10.91
CA ALA A 61 -18.93 4.35 -9.61
C ALA A 61 -19.08 3.35 -8.44
N ASP A 62 -19.41 2.09 -8.73
CA ASP A 62 -19.51 1.00 -7.74
C ASP A 62 -18.24 0.13 -7.67
N ALA A 63 -17.20 0.48 -8.46
CA ALA A 63 -15.94 -0.26 -8.46
C ALA A 63 -15.18 -0.08 -7.15
N ALA A 64 -14.58 -1.17 -6.68
CA ALA A 64 -13.59 -1.18 -5.60
C ALA A 64 -12.20 -1.52 -6.15
N ALA A 65 -11.16 -0.97 -5.56
CA ALA A 65 -9.79 -1.32 -5.93
C ALA A 65 -8.86 -1.42 -4.72
N ILE A 66 -7.83 -2.25 -4.84
CA ILE A 66 -6.71 -2.35 -3.91
C ILE A 66 -5.51 -1.70 -4.58
N LEU A 67 -5.09 -0.58 -4.04
CA LEU A 67 -4.00 0.22 -4.58
C LEU A 67 -2.97 0.50 -3.49
N PRO A 68 -1.67 0.43 -3.80
CA PRO A 68 -0.64 0.88 -2.87
C PRO A 68 -0.60 2.41 -2.81
N GLN A 69 -0.04 2.95 -1.73
CA GLN A 69 0.37 4.35 -1.71
C GLN A 69 1.62 4.56 -2.59
N PRO A 70 1.75 5.72 -3.24
CA PRO A 70 0.86 6.90 -3.23
C PRO A 70 -0.28 6.84 -4.28
N PHE A 71 -0.50 5.70 -4.93
CA PHE A 71 -1.48 5.58 -6.01
C PHE A 71 -2.92 5.69 -5.52
N ALA A 72 -3.25 5.20 -4.32
CA ALA A 72 -4.57 5.39 -3.72
C ALA A 72 -4.87 6.90 -3.52
N THR A 73 -3.93 7.66 -2.96
CA THR A 73 -4.04 9.12 -2.81
C THR A 73 -4.16 9.83 -4.16
N ALA A 74 -3.38 9.41 -5.17
CA ALA A 74 -3.45 9.98 -6.51
C ALA A 74 -4.78 9.66 -7.22
N ALA A 75 -5.36 8.48 -6.97
CA ALA A 75 -6.67 8.10 -7.48
C ALA A 75 -7.78 8.96 -6.88
N MET A 76 -7.78 9.16 -5.56
CA MET A 76 -8.73 10.04 -4.88
C MET A 76 -8.68 11.50 -5.37
N ALA A 77 -7.52 11.96 -5.81
CA ALA A 77 -7.38 13.29 -6.40
C ALA A 77 -7.97 13.39 -7.84
N GLN A 78 -8.27 12.27 -8.50
CA GLN A 78 -8.73 12.21 -9.88
C GLN A 78 -10.17 11.72 -10.04
N VAL A 79 -10.69 11.00 -9.05
CA VAL A 79 -12.04 10.41 -9.09
C VAL A 79 -12.85 11.02 -7.96
N GLU A 80 -13.88 11.79 -8.32
CA GLU A 80 -14.75 12.44 -7.35
C GLU A 80 -15.54 11.40 -6.55
N GLY A 81 -15.58 11.58 -5.23
CA GLY A 81 -16.26 10.66 -4.32
C GLY A 81 -15.50 9.37 -3.98
N LEU A 82 -14.34 9.12 -4.60
CA LEU A 82 -13.48 7.99 -4.24
C LEU A 82 -12.91 8.20 -2.84
N ARG A 83 -12.93 7.16 -2.04
CA ARG A 83 -12.44 7.17 -0.64
C ARG A 83 -11.78 5.87 -0.27
N ILE A 84 -10.91 5.90 0.71
CA ILE A 84 -10.39 4.69 1.33
C ILE A 84 -11.49 4.11 2.23
N VAL A 85 -11.80 2.84 2.05
CA VAL A 85 -12.77 2.10 2.86
C VAL A 85 -12.08 1.32 3.95
N GLN A 86 -10.91 0.76 3.65
CA GLN A 86 -10.14 -0.07 4.55
C GLN A 86 -8.65 0.10 4.29
N ASP A 87 -7.88 0.31 5.34
CA ASP A 87 -6.43 0.12 5.33
C ASP A 87 -6.11 -1.36 5.58
N LEU A 88 -5.23 -1.95 4.76
CA LEU A 88 -4.91 -3.38 4.86
C LEU A 88 -4.02 -3.70 6.08
N ASN A 89 -3.19 -2.74 6.55
CA ASN A 89 -2.44 -2.92 7.79
C ASN A 89 -3.37 -2.96 9.00
N ASP A 90 -4.36 -2.05 9.05
CA ASP A 90 -5.37 -2.06 10.09
C ASP A 90 -6.18 -3.35 10.08
N ALA A 91 -6.59 -3.82 8.89
CA ALA A 91 -7.30 -5.08 8.74
C ALA A 91 -6.47 -6.28 9.19
N TRP A 92 -5.16 -6.28 8.88
CA TRP A 92 -4.23 -7.32 9.32
C TRP A 92 -4.01 -7.30 10.83
N ASN A 93 -3.77 -6.12 11.39
CA ASN A 93 -3.55 -5.94 12.83
C ASN A 93 -4.78 -6.37 13.66
N ALA A 94 -5.98 -6.14 13.13
CA ALA A 94 -7.24 -6.59 13.76
C ALA A 94 -7.36 -8.12 13.84
N LEU A 95 -6.59 -8.89 13.06
CA LEU A 95 -6.57 -10.36 13.14
C LEU A 95 -5.72 -10.90 14.27
N ASP A 96 -4.95 -10.05 14.98
CA ASP A 96 -4.09 -10.42 16.12
C ASP A 96 -3.16 -11.61 15.82
N THR A 97 -2.56 -11.60 14.64
CA THR A 97 -1.66 -12.67 14.18
C THR A 97 -0.29 -12.67 14.86
N GLY A 98 0.03 -11.61 15.60
CA GLY A 98 1.36 -11.36 16.17
C GLY A 98 2.44 -11.06 15.10
N SER A 99 2.03 -10.67 13.90
CA SER A 99 2.91 -10.33 12.78
C SER A 99 2.43 -9.06 12.09
N GLU A 100 3.32 -8.44 11.32
CA GLU A 100 3.05 -7.23 10.52
C GLU A 100 3.13 -7.54 9.03
N ILE A 101 2.48 -6.72 8.20
CA ILE A 101 2.63 -6.80 6.75
C ILE A 101 4.00 -6.22 6.38
N THR A 102 4.86 -7.05 5.79
CA THR A 102 6.15 -6.61 5.27
C THR A 102 6.11 -6.60 3.75
N THR A 103 6.08 -5.41 3.15
CA THR A 103 6.02 -5.24 1.68
C THR A 103 7.36 -4.95 1.05
N GLY A 104 8.31 -4.42 1.83
CA GLY A 104 9.67 -4.10 1.39
C GLY A 104 10.72 -4.48 2.41
N VAL A 105 11.90 -4.82 1.93
CA VAL A 105 13.05 -5.17 2.79
C VAL A 105 14.33 -4.59 2.24
N ILE A 106 15.26 -4.27 3.13
CA ILE A 106 16.62 -3.91 2.77
C ILE A 106 17.44 -5.20 2.67
N VAL A 107 18.13 -5.39 1.56
CA VAL A 107 19.02 -6.54 1.35
C VAL A 107 20.46 -6.08 1.13
N ALA A 108 21.40 -6.78 1.73
CA ALA A 108 22.83 -6.60 1.50
C ALA A 108 23.45 -7.91 1.01
N ARG A 109 24.45 -7.81 0.14
CA ARG A 109 25.23 -9.00 -0.23
C ARG A 109 25.96 -9.51 1.01
N LYS A 110 25.91 -10.82 1.22
CA LYS A 110 26.50 -11.47 2.41
C LYS A 110 27.99 -11.15 2.56
N ASP A 111 28.75 -11.29 1.46
CA ASP A 111 30.18 -11.02 1.44
C ASP A 111 30.52 -9.56 1.81
N PHE A 112 29.70 -8.60 1.34
CA PHE A 112 29.86 -7.19 1.70
C PHE A 112 29.54 -6.94 3.17
N ALA A 113 28.43 -7.50 3.67
CA ALA A 113 27.98 -7.32 5.05
C ALA A 113 29.00 -7.91 6.05
N GLU A 114 29.54 -9.09 5.75
CA GLU A 114 30.58 -9.75 6.58
C GLU A 114 31.90 -8.97 6.57
N ALA A 115 32.28 -8.36 5.43
CA ALA A 115 33.51 -7.58 5.31
C ALA A 115 33.40 -6.16 5.87
N ASN A 116 32.19 -5.61 5.99
CA ASN A 116 31.94 -4.22 6.36
C ASN A 116 30.81 -4.05 7.39
N PRO A 117 30.88 -4.72 8.55
CA PRO A 117 29.79 -4.70 9.54
C PRO A 117 29.48 -3.30 10.07
N GLU A 118 30.52 -2.47 10.30
CA GLU A 118 30.34 -1.09 10.76
C GLU A 118 29.61 -0.20 9.74
N ALA A 119 29.83 -0.45 8.43
CA ALA A 119 29.13 0.29 7.38
C ALA A 119 27.64 -0.11 7.32
N ILE A 120 27.32 -1.37 7.54
CA ILE A 120 25.92 -1.85 7.63
C ILE A 120 25.23 -1.25 8.85
N GLU A 121 25.85 -1.29 10.02
CA GLU A 121 25.32 -0.72 11.25
C GLU A 121 25.04 0.79 11.08
N LYS A 122 26.02 1.54 10.58
CA LYS A 122 25.84 2.97 10.32
C LYS A 122 24.73 3.26 9.34
N PHE A 123 24.64 2.50 8.25
CA PHE A 123 23.57 2.65 7.26
C PHE A 123 22.18 2.42 7.91
N LEU A 124 22.03 1.37 8.72
CA LEU A 124 20.75 1.08 9.38
C LEU A 124 20.33 2.16 10.37
N LEU A 125 21.29 2.74 11.12
CA LEU A 125 21.02 3.86 12.01
C LEU A 125 20.57 5.11 11.23
N GLU A 126 21.30 5.50 10.18
CA GLU A 126 20.93 6.64 9.35
C GLU A 126 19.61 6.43 8.60
N TYR A 127 19.30 5.18 8.22
CA TYR A 127 18.01 4.83 7.63
C TYR A 127 16.87 5.00 8.64
N ALA A 128 17.03 4.49 9.86
CA ALA A 128 16.03 4.66 10.92
C ALA A 128 15.79 6.16 11.22
N ASP A 129 16.86 6.96 11.32
CA ASP A 129 16.74 8.41 11.50
C ASP A 129 15.99 9.08 10.33
N SER A 130 16.20 8.61 9.09
CA SER A 130 15.47 9.10 7.91
C SER A 130 13.99 8.77 7.95
N VAL A 131 13.61 7.59 8.44
CA VAL A 131 12.20 7.21 8.63
C VAL A 131 11.54 8.14 9.63
N VAL A 132 12.13 8.30 10.82
CA VAL A 132 11.63 9.22 11.87
C VAL A 132 11.52 10.65 11.34
N TYR A 133 12.56 11.13 10.63
CA TYR A 133 12.50 12.47 10.03
C TYR A 133 11.32 12.61 9.06
N THR A 134 11.07 11.60 8.23
CA THR A 134 10.00 11.64 7.23
C THR A 134 8.62 11.67 7.88
N GLU A 135 8.42 10.92 8.96
CA GLU A 135 7.17 10.93 9.73
C GLU A 135 6.92 12.28 10.41
N GLU A 136 7.97 12.86 11.02
CA GLU A 136 7.87 14.12 11.76
C GLU A 136 7.83 15.36 10.85
N ASN A 137 8.34 15.28 9.61
CA ASN A 137 8.51 16.41 8.69
C ASN A 137 7.94 16.10 7.30
N ALA A 138 6.67 15.70 7.24
CA ALA A 138 6.02 15.24 6.01
C ALA A 138 6.10 16.25 4.84
N ALA A 139 5.92 17.56 5.09
CA ALA A 139 5.98 18.59 4.06
C ALA A 139 7.38 18.74 3.45
N ASP A 140 8.43 18.76 4.29
CA ASP A 140 9.82 18.87 3.83
C ASP A 140 10.23 17.59 3.08
N SER A 141 9.83 16.44 3.59
CA SER A 141 10.07 15.14 2.97
C SER A 141 9.34 15.02 1.62
N ALA A 142 8.11 15.49 1.52
CA ALA A 142 7.36 15.53 0.27
C ALA A 142 8.04 16.38 -0.81
N ALA A 143 8.64 17.51 -0.43
CA ALA A 143 9.43 18.35 -1.34
C ALA A 143 10.67 17.60 -1.86
N LEU A 144 11.35 16.81 -1.02
CA LEU A 144 12.47 15.97 -1.43
C LEU A 144 12.01 14.81 -2.34
N ILE A 145 10.90 14.17 -2.01
CA ILE A 145 10.31 13.08 -2.79
C ILE A 145 9.99 13.55 -4.22
N GLU A 146 9.40 14.75 -4.40
CA GLU A 146 9.19 15.34 -5.71
C GLU A 146 10.50 15.70 -6.40
N LYS A 147 11.42 16.35 -5.69
CA LYS A 147 12.74 16.75 -6.22
C LYS A 147 13.54 15.58 -6.79
N TYR A 148 13.45 14.41 -6.13
CA TYR A 148 14.16 13.21 -6.58
C TYR A 148 13.32 12.33 -7.53
N GLY A 149 12.12 12.77 -7.91
CA GLY A 149 11.27 12.07 -8.87
C GLY A 149 10.67 10.75 -8.37
N ILE A 150 10.57 10.57 -7.05
CA ILE A 150 9.94 9.38 -6.45
C ILE A 150 8.44 9.45 -6.64
N VAL A 151 7.83 10.60 -6.37
CA VAL A 151 6.44 10.92 -6.67
C VAL A 151 6.40 12.20 -7.49
N ALA A 152 5.52 12.28 -8.48
CA ALA A 152 5.49 13.39 -9.44
C ALA A 152 5.12 14.75 -8.83
N LYS A 153 4.45 14.78 -7.68
CA LYS A 153 4.00 16.01 -7.02
C LYS A 153 4.13 15.89 -5.50
N ALA A 154 4.78 16.88 -4.86
CA ALA A 154 4.91 16.96 -3.41
C ALA A 154 3.57 16.90 -2.69
N ALA A 155 2.54 17.57 -3.20
CA ALA A 155 1.20 17.57 -2.59
C ALA A 155 0.54 16.17 -2.54
N ILE A 156 0.87 15.27 -3.47
CA ILE A 156 0.41 13.88 -3.41
C ILE A 156 1.26 13.10 -2.39
N ALA A 157 2.58 13.28 -2.39
CA ALA A 157 3.48 12.65 -1.44
C ALA A 157 3.11 13.02 0.01
N GLU A 158 2.93 14.30 0.29
CA GLU A 158 2.57 14.80 1.63
C GLU A 158 1.27 14.18 2.16
N LYS A 159 0.25 14.05 1.28
CA LYS A 159 -1.02 13.42 1.64
C LYS A 159 -0.94 11.91 1.80
N ALA A 160 -0.04 11.26 1.07
CA ALA A 160 0.10 9.81 1.10
C ALA A 160 0.99 9.32 2.26
N LEU A 161 1.94 10.13 2.72
CA LEU A 161 2.93 9.73 3.73
C LEU A 161 2.30 9.14 5.01
N PRO A 162 1.22 9.69 5.58
CA PRO A 162 0.59 9.10 6.78
C PRO A 162 0.09 7.66 6.59
N ASP A 163 -0.25 7.30 5.36
CA ASP A 163 -0.80 5.98 5.01
C ASP A 163 0.25 5.06 4.35
N CYS A 164 1.53 5.48 4.31
CA CYS A 164 2.61 4.69 3.69
C CYS A 164 3.14 3.58 4.61
N HIS A 165 2.97 3.70 5.92
CA HIS A 165 3.49 2.75 6.93
C HIS A 165 4.99 2.45 6.74
N ILE A 166 5.81 3.51 6.74
CA ILE A 166 7.27 3.46 6.52
C ILE A 166 8.04 3.11 7.78
#